data_a70f4d817ab25422f939b58b2d63c58d
#
_entry.id   a70f4d817ab25422f939b58b2d63c58d
#
_cell.length_a   1.000
_cell.length_b   1.000
_cell.length_c   1.000
_cell.angle_alpha   90.00
_cell.angle_beta   90.00
_cell.angle_gamma   90.00
#
_symmetry.space_group_name_H-M   'P 1'
#
loop_
_entity.id
_entity.type
_entity.pdbx_description
1 polymer ?
#
loop_
_entity_poly.entity_id
_entity_poly.type
_entity_poly.pdbx_seq_one_letter_code
_entity_poly.pdbx_strand_id
1 'polypeptide(L)'
;TKYRSIRKPPTKTKMGAMTRSLLFPGLGQFYVNQRMWGYGWIAAEVVAGGLIVMNYSNYKTAYDDYNDYHASYANATDPVLIAHYKTQSQNSHENIESAMDDMKTMASIAGVVWIANAVHAYIVGPTSGETAYNKIPLQLAYDQNTDQFKLSVSIPLD
;
A
#
# COMPACT_ATOMS: atom_id res chain seq x y z
N THR A 1 26.37 -35.56 -24.67
CA THR A 1 25.08 -34.94 -24.38
C THR A 1 25.22 -34.18 -23.06
N LYS A 2 25.25 -32.84 -23.12
CA LYS A 2 25.44 -31.99 -21.97
C LYS A 2 24.08 -31.84 -21.25
N TYR A 3 23.88 -32.52 -20.14
CA TYR A 3 22.70 -32.33 -19.30
C TYR A 3 22.73 -30.91 -18.72
N ARG A 4 21.81 -30.08 -19.18
CA ARG A 4 21.58 -28.74 -18.59
C ARG A 4 20.91 -28.95 -17.23
N SER A 5 21.65 -28.75 -16.14
CA SER A 5 21.05 -28.82 -14.80
C SER A 5 19.91 -27.78 -14.70
N ILE A 6 18.70 -28.28 -14.57
CA ILE A 6 17.53 -27.42 -14.34
C ILE A 6 17.70 -26.84 -12.93
N ARG A 7 18.06 -25.58 -12.82
CA ARG A 7 18.07 -24.87 -11.52
C ARG A 7 16.66 -24.91 -10.97
N LYS A 8 16.48 -25.49 -9.80
CA LYS A 8 15.21 -25.40 -9.08
C LYS A 8 14.87 -23.90 -8.91
N PRO A 9 13.63 -23.48 -9.22
CA PRO A 9 13.23 -22.11 -8.99
C PRO A 9 13.38 -21.78 -7.50
N PRO A 10 13.75 -20.54 -7.16
CA PRO A 10 13.89 -20.14 -5.77
C PRO A 10 12.57 -20.35 -5.01
N THR A 11 12.64 -21.05 -3.90
CA THR A 11 11.47 -21.31 -3.04
C THR A 11 10.96 -20.01 -2.44
N LYS A 12 9.68 -19.73 -2.63
CA LYS A 12 9.01 -18.59 -1.98
C LYS A 12 8.88 -18.87 -0.48
N THR A 13 9.04 -17.85 0.34
CA THR A 13 8.96 -17.98 1.80
C THR A 13 8.03 -16.91 2.41
N LYS A 14 7.46 -17.21 3.59
CA LYS A 14 6.65 -16.26 4.37
C LYS A 14 7.44 -14.99 4.69
N MET A 15 8.66 -15.13 5.19
CA MET A 15 9.53 -13.98 5.48
C MET A 15 9.86 -13.18 4.22
N GLY A 16 10.10 -13.86 3.09
CA GLY A 16 10.34 -13.20 1.81
C GLY A 16 9.12 -12.41 1.30
N ALA A 17 7.89 -12.83 1.62
CA ALA A 17 6.69 -12.08 1.34
C ALA A 17 6.55 -10.87 2.26
N MET A 18 6.70 -11.06 3.57
CA MET A 18 6.62 -10.01 4.58
C MET A 18 7.63 -8.88 4.33
N THR A 19 8.91 -9.23 4.13
CA THR A 19 9.96 -8.21 3.88
C THR A 19 9.70 -7.37 2.63
N ARG A 20 9.13 -7.96 1.57
CA ARG A 20 8.74 -7.22 0.37
C ARG A 20 7.58 -6.25 0.63
N SER A 21 6.61 -6.68 1.44
CA SER A 21 5.48 -5.83 1.84
C SER A 21 5.88 -4.72 2.80
N LEU A 22 6.95 -4.91 3.59
CA LEU A 22 7.55 -3.84 4.39
C LEU A 22 8.27 -2.79 3.55
N LEU A 23 8.84 -3.19 2.40
CA LEU A 23 9.46 -2.24 1.47
C LEU A 23 8.43 -1.45 0.66
N PHE A 24 7.40 -2.13 0.20
CA PHE A 24 6.32 -1.50 -0.55
C PHE A 24 5.03 -2.31 -0.38
N PRO A 25 3.91 -1.66 -0.02
CA PRO A 25 2.62 -2.32 0.17
C PRO A 25 2.19 -3.12 -1.07
N GLY A 26 1.74 -4.35 -0.86
CA GLY A 26 1.30 -5.23 -1.92
C GLY A 26 2.38 -6.10 -2.57
N LEU A 27 3.67 -5.74 -2.50
CA LEU A 27 4.74 -6.52 -3.15
C LEU A 27 4.88 -7.96 -2.64
N GLY A 28 4.63 -8.18 -1.36
CA GLY A 28 4.64 -9.52 -0.78
C GLY A 28 3.53 -10.40 -1.34
N GLN A 29 2.35 -9.84 -1.53
CA GLN A 29 1.21 -10.53 -2.12
C GLN A 29 1.48 -10.88 -3.60
N PHE A 30 2.06 -9.98 -4.38
CA PHE A 30 2.51 -10.29 -5.74
C PHE A 30 3.57 -11.39 -5.77
N TYR A 31 4.52 -11.35 -4.84
CA TYR A 31 5.56 -12.37 -4.73
C TYR A 31 4.97 -13.76 -4.51
N VAL A 32 3.87 -13.90 -3.76
CA VAL A 32 3.17 -15.18 -3.52
C VAL A 32 2.00 -15.45 -4.48
N ASN A 33 1.87 -14.68 -5.57
CA ASN A 33 0.82 -14.76 -6.58
C ASN A 33 -0.60 -14.39 -6.11
N GLN A 34 -0.72 -13.69 -4.98
CA GLN A 34 -1.98 -13.18 -4.44
C GLN A 34 -2.29 -11.78 -5.02
N ARG A 35 -2.40 -11.69 -6.35
CA ARG A 35 -2.46 -10.40 -7.07
C ARG A 35 -3.61 -9.50 -6.63
N MET A 36 -4.80 -10.05 -6.42
CA MET A 36 -5.97 -9.27 -6.00
C MET A 36 -5.73 -8.56 -4.66
N TRP A 37 -5.17 -9.28 -3.70
CA TRP A 37 -4.78 -8.69 -2.42
C TRP A 37 -3.64 -7.67 -2.56
N GLY A 38 -2.70 -7.91 -3.47
CA GLY A 38 -1.64 -6.94 -3.79
C GLY A 38 -2.21 -5.60 -4.26
N TYR A 39 -3.12 -5.61 -5.22
CA TYR A 39 -3.80 -4.40 -5.69
C TYR A 39 -4.65 -3.75 -4.59
N GLY A 40 -5.35 -4.55 -3.77
CA GLY A 40 -6.15 -4.04 -2.66
C GLY A 40 -5.31 -3.24 -1.65
N TRP A 41 -4.14 -3.75 -1.27
CA TRP A 41 -3.24 -3.05 -0.36
C TRP A 41 -2.64 -1.78 -0.96
N ILE A 42 -2.26 -1.81 -2.25
CA ILE A 42 -1.81 -0.59 -2.95
C ILE A 42 -2.92 0.46 -2.97
N ALA A 43 -4.15 0.06 -3.30
CA ALA A 43 -5.28 0.99 -3.32
C ALA A 43 -5.55 1.62 -1.94
N ALA A 44 -5.47 0.82 -0.86
CA ALA A 44 -5.62 1.33 0.51
C ALA A 44 -4.56 2.39 0.85
N GLU A 45 -3.30 2.17 0.50
CA GLU A 45 -2.21 3.13 0.73
C GLU A 45 -2.35 4.38 -0.15
N VAL A 46 -2.78 4.25 -1.39
CA VAL A 46 -3.04 5.40 -2.27
C VAL A 46 -4.15 6.29 -1.70
N VAL A 47 -5.21 5.69 -1.15
CA VAL A 47 -6.28 6.44 -0.49
C VAL A 47 -5.75 7.14 0.76
N ALA A 48 -5.01 6.44 1.64
CA ALA A 48 -4.45 7.02 2.85
C ALA A 48 -3.49 8.18 2.53
N GLY A 49 -2.58 7.98 1.57
CA GLY A 49 -1.65 9.01 1.10
C GLY A 49 -2.37 10.21 0.47
N GLY A 50 -3.42 9.96 -0.32
CA GLY A 50 -4.24 11.02 -0.92
C GLY A 50 -4.92 11.89 0.13
N LEU A 51 -5.44 11.28 1.21
CA LEU A 51 -6.03 12.03 2.34
C LEU A 51 -4.99 12.89 3.07
N ILE A 52 -3.76 12.41 3.25
CA ILE A 52 -2.67 13.20 3.82
C ILE A 52 -2.36 14.42 2.95
N VAL A 53 -2.26 14.23 1.63
CA VAL A 53 -2.00 15.33 0.67
C VAL A 53 -3.14 16.36 0.69
N MET A 54 -4.39 15.89 0.77
CA MET A 54 -5.56 16.78 0.85
C MET A 54 -5.52 17.62 2.13
N ASN A 55 -5.26 17.03 3.29
CA ASN A 55 -5.16 17.75 4.55
C ASN A 55 -3.95 18.68 4.59
N TYR A 56 -2.84 18.33 3.93
CA TYR A 56 -1.72 19.26 3.74
C TYR A 56 -2.11 20.47 2.90
N SER A 57 -2.93 20.30 1.86
CA SER A 57 -3.46 21.43 1.08
C SER A 57 -4.36 22.33 1.92
N ASN A 58 -5.24 21.74 2.74
CA ASN A 58 -6.10 22.49 3.68
C ASN A 58 -5.27 23.28 4.70
N TYR A 59 -4.24 22.64 5.28
CA TYR A 59 -3.29 23.29 6.17
C TYR A 59 -2.65 24.51 5.51
N LYS A 60 -2.15 24.35 4.28
CA LYS A 60 -1.50 25.44 3.55
C LYS A 60 -2.45 26.61 3.31
N THR A 61 -3.67 26.33 2.85
CA THR A 61 -4.70 27.36 2.63
C THR A 61 -5.01 28.11 3.94
N ALA A 62 -5.25 27.37 5.02
CA ALA A 62 -5.55 27.98 6.33
C ALA A 62 -4.37 28.81 6.86
N TYR A 63 -3.13 28.39 6.58
CA TYR A 63 -1.92 29.13 6.95
C TYR A 63 -1.78 30.44 6.17
N ASP A 64 -2.04 30.43 4.86
CA ASP A 64 -2.03 31.62 4.03
C ASP A 64 -3.15 32.60 4.47
N ASP A 65 -4.36 32.11 4.69
CA ASP A 65 -5.50 32.89 5.21
C ASP A 65 -5.19 33.52 6.58
N TYR A 66 -4.57 32.75 7.49
CA TYR A 66 -4.15 33.26 8.80
C TYR A 66 -3.22 34.45 8.66
N ASN A 67 -2.19 34.33 7.82
CA ASN A 67 -1.22 35.41 7.63
C ASN A 67 -1.89 36.69 7.05
N ASP A 68 -2.78 36.51 6.06
CA ASP A 68 -3.48 37.61 5.40
C ASP A 68 -4.44 38.34 6.38
N TYR A 69 -5.24 37.59 7.14
CA TYR A 69 -6.13 38.14 8.12
C TYR A 69 -5.37 38.79 9.31
N HIS A 70 -4.28 38.15 9.74
CA HIS A 70 -3.45 38.70 10.81
C HIS A 70 -2.77 40.01 10.40
N ALA A 71 -2.27 40.11 9.16
CA ALA A 71 -1.71 41.34 8.62
C ALA A 71 -2.80 42.44 8.48
N SER A 72 -3.99 42.06 8.01
CA SER A 72 -5.13 42.98 7.88
C SER A 72 -5.61 43.47 9.25
N TYR A 73 -5.64 42.62 10.26
CA TYR A 73 -5.94 42.96 11.64
C TYR A 73 -4.95 44.00 12.22
N ALA A 74 -3.66 43.79 11.99
CA ALA A 74 -2.59 44.67 12.49
C ALA A 74 -2.64 46.06 11.86
N ASN A 75 -3.18 46.22 10.65
CA ASN A 75 -3.25 47.45 9.90
C ASN A 75 -4.65 48.14 9.97
N ALA A 76 -5.66 47.47 10.52
CA ALA A 76 -7.01 48.01 10.62
C ALA A 76 -7.11 49.08 11.66
N THR A 77 -7.84 50.20 11.35
CA THR A 77 -8.11 51.29 12.26
C THR A 77 -9.60 51.38 12.63
N ASP A 78 -10.48 50.80 11.80
CA ASP A 78 -11.91 50.73 12.05
C ASP A 78 -12.23 49.60 13.04
N PRO A 79 -12.97 49.88 14.15
CA PRO A 79 -13.31 48.88 15.15
C PRO A 79 -14.06 47.65 14.60
N VAL A 80 -14.92 47.85 13.58
CA VAL A 80 -15.67 46.76 12.95
C VAL A 80 -14.73 45.85 12.15
N LEU A 81 -13.80 46.43 11.37
CA LEU A 81 -12.79 45.68 10.61
C LEU A 81 -11.81 44.98 11.54
N ILE A 82 -11.41 45.62 12.64
CA ILE A 82 -10.57 45.00 13.69
C ILE A 82 -11.23 43.71 14.21
N ALA A 83 -12.51 43.81 14.61
CA ALA A 83 -13.27 42.67 15.13
C ALA A 83 -13.39 41.55 14.07
N HIS A 84 -13.69 41.92 12.81
CA HIS A 84 -13.81 41.00 11.71
C HIS A 84 -12.50 40.25 11.46
N TYR A 85 -11.40 40.93 11.23
CA TYR A 85 -10.12 40.28 10.89
C TYR A 85 -9.57 39.47 12.06
N LYS A 86 -9.79 39.91 13.32
CA LYS A 86 -9.45 39.12 14.49
C LYS A 86 -10.17 37.75 14.49
N THR A 87 -11.49 37.79 14.25
CA THR A 87 -12.29 36.55 14.21
C THR A 87 -11.83 35.62 13.06
N GLN A 88 -11.61 36.19 11.87
CA GLN A 88 -11.14 35.40 10.74
C GLN A 88 -9.74 34.77 10.97
N SER A 89 -8.81 35.54 11.56
CA SER A 89 -7.50 35.03 11.94
C SER A 89 -7.59 33.89 12.96
N GLN A 90 -8.49 34.02 13.97
CA GLN A 90 -8.72 32.92 14.92
C GLN A 90 -9.31 31.70 14.27
N ASN A 91 -10.30 31.84 13.40
CA ASN A 91 -10.89 30.72 12.68
C ASN A 91 -9.84 30.01 11.77
N SER A 92 -8.98 30.79 11.09
CA SER A 92 -7.91 30.23 10.28
C SER A 92 -6.88 29.48 11.13
N HIS A 93 -6.59 29.94 12.34
CA HIS A 93 -5.72 29.26 13.30
C HIS A 93 -6.31 27.91 13.73
N GLU A 94 -7.61 27.87 14.07
CA GLU A 94 -8.32 26.63 14.39
C GLU A 94 -8.31 25.63 13.21
N ASN A 95 -8.47 26.15 11.99
CA ASN A 95 -8.38 25.31 10.77
C ASN A 95 -6.97 24.74 10.56
N ILE A 96 -5.89 25.48 10.88
CA ILE A 96 -4.51 25.00 10.87
C ILE A 96 -4.37 23.81 11.83
N GLU A 97 -4.82 23.99 13.09
CA GLU A 97 -4.72 22.94 14.12
C GLU A 97 -5.51 21.69 13.69
N SER A 98 -6.74 21.86 13.20
CA SER A 98 -7.57 20.77 12.72
C SER A 98 -6.90 20.00 11.56
N ALA A 99 -6.39 20.71 10.56
CA ALA A 99 -5.72 20.09 9.42
C ALA A 99 -4.44 19.34 9.84
N MET A 100 -3.70 19.85 10.82
CA MET A 100 -2.52 19.17 11.38
C MET A 100 -2.91 17.89 12.13
N ASP A 101 -3.97 17.91 12.90
CA ASP A 101 -4.44 16.73 13.65
C ASP A 101 -5.02 15.67 12.72
N ASP A 102 -5.72 16.08 11.67
CA ASP A 102 -6.16 15.18 10.60
C ASP A 102 -4.98 14.54 9.89
N MET A 103 -3.92 15.28 9.55
CA MET A 103 -2.71 14.71 8.95
C MET A 103 -2.04 13.68 9.87
N LYS A 104 -1.90 13.96 11.16
CA LYS A 104 -1.35 13.01 12.14
C LYS A 104 -2.19 11.74 12.24
N THR A 105 -3.50 11.88 12.25
CA THR A 105 -4.45 10.78 12.29
C THR A 105 -4.33 9.92 11.03
N MET A 106 -4.32 10.53 9.85
CA MET A 106 -4.19 9.81 8.58
C MET A 106 -2.81 9.13 8.45
N ALA A 107 -1.73 9.77 8.89
CA ALA A 107 -0.40 9.16 8.92
C ALA A 107 -0.34 7.94 9.85
N SER A 108 -1.03 8.00 10.99
CA SER A 108 -1.13 6.88 11.94
C SER A 108 -1.92 5.72 11.32
N ILE A 109 -3.04 6.02 10.65
CA ILE A 109 -3.85 5.01 9.93
C ILE A 109 -3.03 4.37 8.80
N ALA A 110 -2.32 5.15 8.00
CA ALA A 110 -1.43 4.63 6.94
C ALA A 110 -0.36 3.69 7.51
N GLY A 111 0.26 4.05 8.65
CA GLY A 111 1.22 3.20 9.33
C GLY A 111 0.62 1.86 9.80
N VAL A 112 -0.59 1.87 10.35
CA VAL A 112 -1.31 0.65 10.75
C VAL A 112 -1.65 -0.21 9.53
N VAL A 113 -2.15 0.39 8.44
CA VAL A 113 -2.46 -0.31 7.19
C VAL A 113 -1.20 -0.95 6.62
N TRP A 114 -0.07 -0.26 6.64
CA TRP A 114 1.22 -0.79 6.17
C TRP A 114 1.67 -2.01 6.97
N ILE A 115 1.60 -1.94 8.30
CA ILE A 115 1.94 -3.07 9.18
C ILE A 115 0.99 -4.25 8.93
N ALA A 116 -0.31 -4.00 8.84
CA ALA A 116 -1.32 -5.02 8.56
C ALA A 116 -1.07 -5.71 7.21
N ASN A 117 -0.68 -4.95 6.17
CA ASN A 117 -0.28 -5.50 4.89
C ASN A 117 0.93 -6.44 5.00
N ALA A 118 1.96 -6.07 5.76
CA ALA A 118 3.14 -6.91 5.95
C ALA A 118 2.80 -8.22 6.70
N VAL A 119 1.96 -8.13 7.74
CA VAL A 119 1.45 -9.30 8.48
C VAL A 119 0.61 -10.19 7.56
N HIS A 120 -0.29 -9.61 6.78
CA HIS A 120 -1.09 -10.36 5.81
C HIS A 120 -0.20 -11.09 4.79
N ALA A 121 0.85 -10.43 4.26
CA ALA A 121 1.80 -11.06 3.35
C ALA A 121 2.52 -12.26 3.98
N TYR A 122 2.84 -12.18 5.28
CA TYR A 122 3.40 -13.31 6.03
C TYR A 122 2.40 -14.46 6.14
N ILE A 123 1.14 -14.17 6.47
CA ILE A 123 0.09 -15.19 6.66
C ILE A 123 -0.18 -15.95 5.36
N VAL A 124 -0.32 -15.24 4.24
CA VAL A 124 -0.61 -15.83 2.93
C VAL A 124 0.63 -16.39 2.23
N GLY A 125 1.82 -16.18 2.80
CA GLY A 125 3.07 -16.73 2.29
C GLY A 125 3.12 -18.25 2.46
N PRO A 126 3.81 -18.98 1.56
CA PRO A 126 3.87 -20.43 1.60
C PRO A 126 4.62 -20.92 2.83
N THR A 127 4.14 -21.98 3.46
CA THR A 127 4.84 -22.69 4.53
C THR A 127 6.10 -23.35 3.94
N SER A 128 7.18 -23.44 4.73
CA SER A 128 8.44 -24.03 4.29
C SER A 128 8.21 -25.45 3.77
N GLY A 129 8.44 -25.65 2.47
CA GLY A 129 8.20 -26.93 1.79
C GLY A 129 7.07 -26.89 0.75
N GLU A 130 6.13 -25.96 0.84
CA GLU A 130 5.17 -25.71 -0.22
C GLU A 130 5.85 -24.90 -1.33
N THR A 131 6.34 -25.59 -2.34
CA THR A 131 6.62 -24.94 -3.61
C THR A 131 5.29 -24.40 -4.14
N ALA A 132 5.26 -23.14 -4.60
CA ALA A 132 4.09 -22.50 -5.21
C ALA A 132 3.60 -23.23 -6.51
N TYR A 133 3.89 -24.49 -6.62
CA TYR A 133 3.63 -25.40 -7.74
C TYR A 133 2.68 -26.55 -7.37
N ASN A 134 1.84 -26.39 -6.37
CA ASN A 134 0.70 -27.31 -6.20
C ASN A 134 -0.48 -26.90 -7.09
N LYS A 135 -0.20 -26.56 -8.35
CA LYS A 135 -1.19 -26.68 -9.40
C LYS A 135 -0.94 -28.04 -10.06
N ILE A 136 -1.98 -28.86 -10.08
CA ILE A 136 -2.06 -30.14 -10.77
C ILE A 136 -0.99 -30.20 -11.88
N PRO A 137 0.04 -31.04 -11.78
CA PRO A 137 1.06 -31.10 -12.80
C PRO A 137 0.46 -31.76 -14.04
N LEU A 138 -0.18 -30.94 -14.86
CA LEU A 138 -0.56 -31.29 -16.21
C LEU A 138 0.71 -31.26 -17.05
N GLN A 139 1.18 -32.43 -17.46
CA GLN A 139 2.28 -32.60 -18.42
C GLN A 139 1.69 -33.00 -19.76
N LEU A 140 1.87 -32.13 -20.74
CA LEU A 140 1.62 -32.46 -22.13
C LEU A 140 2.93 -32.96 -22.73
N ALA A 141 3.00 -34.21 -23.09
CA ALA A 141 4.14 -34.83 -23.79
C ALA A 141 3.69 -35.30 -25.17
N TYR A 142 4.50 -35.02 -26.18
CA TYR A 142 4.31 -35.61 -27.52
C TYR A 142 5.15 -36.88 -27.65
N ASP A 143 4.49 -38.00 -27.96
CA ASP A 143 5.14 -39.27 -28.17
C ASP A 143 5.40 -39.47 -29.69
N GLN A 144 6.66 -39.33 -30.06
CA GLN A 144 7.09 -39.42 -31.47
C GLN A 144 6.91 -40.82 -32.06
N ASN A 145 6.82 -41.87 -31.24
CA ASN A 145 6.65 -43.23 -31.74
C ASN A 145 5.19 -43.56 -32.07
N THR A 146 4.24 -42.90 -31.43
CA THR A 146 2.80 -43.12 -31.63
C THR A 146 2.10 -41.94 -32.30
N ASP A 147 2.84 -40.87 -32.60
CA ASP A 147 2.34 -39.64 -33.20
C ASP A 147 1.13 -39.03 -32.39
N GLN A 148 1.19 -39.12 -31.07
CA GLN A 148 0.10 -38.73 -30.17
C GLN A 148 0.58 -37.79 -29.07
N PHE A 149 -0.28 -36.85 -28.72
CA PHE A 149 -0.12 -36.03 -27.50
C PHE A 149 -0.64 -36.82 -26.30
N LYS A 150 0.22 -37.02 -25.29
CA LYS A 150 -0.16 -37.60 -23.99
C LYS A 150 -0.29 -36.54 -22.95
N LEU A 151 -1.49 -36.46 -22.37
CA LEU A 151 -1.75 -35.62 -21.21
C LEU A 151 -1.63 -36.51 -19.95
N SER A 152 -0.64 -36.23 -19.12
CA SER A 152 -0.47 -36.93 -17.84
C SER A 152 -0.78 -36.02 -16.67
N VAL A 153 -1.51 -36.56 -15.70
CA VAL A 153 -1.81 -35.91 -14.42
C VAL A 153 -1.14 -36.74 -13.34
N SER A 154 -0.13 -36.19 -12.66
CA SER A 154 0.46 -36.86 -11.50
C SER A 154 -0.30 -36.46 -10.23
N ILE A 155 -1.03 -37.42 -9.65
CA ILE A 155 -1.67 -37.23 -8.34
C ILE A 155 -0.72 -37.86 -7.32
N PRO A 156 -0.11 -37.10 -6.38
CA PRO A 156 0.62 -37.69 -5.27
C PRO A 156 -0.39 -38.46 -4.42
N LEU A 157 -0.17 -39.75 -4.24
CA LEU A 157 -0.89 -40.56 -3.26
C LEU A 157 -0.03 -40.53 -1.99
N ASP A 158 -0.50 -39.80 -0.96
CA ASP A 158 0.06 -39.88 0.39
C ASP A 158 -0.43 -41.13 1.10
#